data_f788f483a589ed3ee93a9f7b2d07bdd8
#
_entry.id   f788f483a589ed3ee93a9f7b2d07bdd8
#
_cell.length_a   1.000
_cell.length_b   1.000
_cell.length_c   1.000
_cell.angle_alpha   90.00
_cell.angle_beta   90.00
_cell.angle_gamma   90.00
#
_symmetry.space_group_name_H-M   'P 1'
#
loop_
_entity.id
_entity.type
_entity.pdbx_description
1 polymer ?
#
loop_
_entity_poly.entity_id
_entity_poly.type
_entity_poly.pdbx_seq_one_letter_code
_entity_poly.pdbx_strand_id
1 'polypeptide(L)'
;MKTFKKFPEIEPSTPLLDSLETLDALKNFSSSDLLSLADEIREFLLYSTKHSGGHFGAGLGVVELTIALHHVFNTPNDKIVWDVGHQSYPHKILTGRKEKMPVSYTHLRAHETERN
;
A
#
# COMPACT_ATOMS: atom_id res chain seq x y z
N MET A 1 12.99 9.85 -4.68
CA MET A 1 12.18 8.64 -4.96
C MET A 1 13.08 7.51 -5.44
N LYS A 2 12.93 6.34 -4.85
CA LYS A 2 13.68 5.17 -5.27
C LYS A 2 13.21 4.65 -6.62
N THR A 3 14.14 4.10 -7.40
CA THR A 3 13.83 3.42 -8.64
C THR A 3 14.06 1.92 -8.45
N PHE A 4 13.07 1.12 -8.81
CA PHE A 4 13.13 -0.33 -8.67
C PHE A 4 13.28 -0.97 -10.05
N LYS A 5 14.34 -1.76 -10.23
CA LYS A 5 14.64 -2.41 -11.51
C LYS A 5 14.15 -3.85 -11.56
N LYS A 6 13.86 -4.43 -10.39
CA LYS A 6 13.35 -5.79 -10.30
C LYS A 6 12.55 -5.95 -9.02
N PHE A 7 11.76 -7.01 -8.94
CA PHE A 7 10.98 -7.31 -7.75
C PHE A 7 11.90 -7.72 -6.59
N PRO A 8 11.63 -7.22 -5.37
CA PRO A 8 12.35 -7.69 -4.19
C PRO A 8 12.11 -9.19 -3.97
N GLU A 9 13.16 -9.92 -3.63
CA GLU A 9 13.05 -11.35 -3.37
C GLU A 9 12.76 -11.67 -1.91
N ILE A 10 13.16 -10.76 -1.01
CA ILE A 10 12.92 -10.89 0.43
C ILE A 10 12.02 -9.75 0.89
N GLU A 11 11.33 -9.98 2.00
CA GLU A 11 10.42 -8.96 2.55
C GLU A 11 11.20 -7.70 2.88
N PRO A 12 10.81 -6.54 2.31
CA PRO A 12 11.50 -5.29 2.59
C PRO A 12 11.27 -4.80 4.00
N SER A 13 12.26 -4.12 4.55
CA SER A 13 12.13 -3.40 5.81
C SER A 13 11.27 -2.16 5.59
N THR A 14 10.33 -1.90 6.51
CA THR A 14 9.43 -0.74 6.43
C THR A 14 9.41 0.01 7.77
N PRO A 15 10.54 0.66 8.14
CA PRO A 15 10.61 1.28 9.47
C PRO A 15 9.61 2.41 9.70
N LEU A 16 9.37 3.27 8.70
CA LEU A 16 8.40 4.35 8.84
C LEU A 16 6.97 3.82 8.92
N LEU A 17 6.66 2.87 8.05
CA LEU A 17 5.34 2.23 8.06
C LEU A 17 5.10 1.54 9.41
N ASP A 18 6.07 0.82 9.91
CA ASP A 18 5.96 0.08 11.17
C ASP A 18 5.84 1.02 12.38
N SER A 19 6.34 2.25 12.26
CA SER A 19 6.24 3.25 13.32
C SER A 19 4.84 3.84 13.48
N LEU A 20 3.97 3.64 12.48
CA LEU A 20 2.61 4.19 12.51
C LEU A 20 1.72 3.31 13.37
N GLU A 21 1.52 3.70 14.63
CA GLU A 21 0.57 3.01 15.51
C GLU A 21 -0.86 3.37 15.16
N THR A 22 -1.05 4.64 14.74
CA THR A 22 -2.34 5.13 14.25
C THR A 22 -2.10 5.98 13.01
N LEU A 23 -3.13 6.15 12.18
CA LEU A 23 -3.04 7.01 11.00
C LEU A 23 -2.86 8.48 11.36
N ASP A 24 -3.25 8.88 12.57
CA ASP A 24 -3.04 10.26 13.02
C ASP A 24 -1.57 10.64 13.07
N ALA A 25 -0.69 9.68 13.37
CA ALA A 25 0.74 9.92 13.39
C ALA A 25 1.28 10.36 12.04
N LEU A 26 0.61 9.96 10.96
CA LEU A 26 0.99 10.35 9.60
C LEU A 26 0.95 11.86 9.39
N LYS A 27 0.06 12.56 10.08
CA LYS A 27 -0.10 14.00 9.95
C LYS A 27 1.11 14.78 10.43
N ASN A 28 1.96 14.14 11.24
CA ASN A 28 3.17 14.75 11.77
C ASN A 28 4.41 14.45 10.93
N PHE A 29 4.27 13.66 9.88
CA PHE A 29 5.40 13.34 9.01
C PHE A 29 5.81 14.57 8.19
N SER A 30 7.12 14.78 8.08
CA SER A 30 7.68 15.77 7.17
C SER A 30 7.50 15.34 5.73
N SER A 31 7.68 16.27 4.78
CA SER A 31 7.65 15.92 3.35
C SER A 31 8.66 14.83 3.01
N SER A 32 9.84 14.89 3.62
CA SER A 32 10.89 13.88 3.43
C SER A 32 10.42 12.51 3.93
N ASP A 33 9.79 12.47 5.09
CA ASP A 33 9.25 11.21 5.65
C ASP A 33 8.15 10.65 4.76
N LEU A 34 7.29 11.50 4.23
CA LEU A 34 6.20 11.06 3.35
C LEU A 34 6.74 10.42 2.07
N LEU A 35 7.81 11.00 1.50
CA LEU A 35 8.45 10.42 0.32
C LEU A 35 9.10 9.08 0.64
N SER A 36 9.77 8.98 1.78
CA SER A 36 10.38 7.72 2.22
C SER A 36 9.32 6.66 2.50
N LEU A 37 8.20 7.05 3.09
CA LEU A 37 7.08 6.15 3.32
C LEU A 37 6.51 5.63 1.99
N ALA A 38 6.42 6.50 0.99
CA ALA A 38 5.96 6.09 -0.33
C ALA A 38 6.88 5.02 -0.93
N ASP A 39 8.18 5.18 -0.78
CA ASP A 39 9.15 4.19 -1.25
C ASP A 39 8.97 2.86 -0.52
N GLU A 40 8.75 2.90 0.80
CA GLU A 40 8.51 1.67 1.59
C GLU A 40 7.26 0.94 1.11
N ILE A 41 6.17 1.66 0.92
CA ILE A 41 4.91 1.07 0.47
C ILE A 41 5.07 0.48 -0.93
N ARG A 42 5.74 1.20 -1.82
CA ARG A 42 5.95 0.73 -3.19
C ARG A 42 6.79 -0.53 -3.22
N GLU A 43 7.86 -0.56 -2.44
CA GLU A 43 8.73 -1.73 -2.38
C GLU A 43 7.99 -2.95 -1.81
N PHE A 44 7.21 -2.74 -0.75
CA PHE A 44 6.41 -3.81 -0.16
C PHE A 44 5.35 -4.31 -1.14
N LEU A 45 4.72 -3.40 -1.87
CA LEU A 45 3.73 -3.76 -2.88
C LEU A 45 4.35 -4.63 -3.98
N LEU A 46 5.53 -4.25 -4.47
CA LEU A 46 6.25 -5.04 -5.46
C LEU A 46 6.59 -6.43 -4.93
N TYR A 47 7.07 -6.51 -3.69
CA TYR A 47 7.35 -7.80 -3.06
C TYR A 47 6.10 -8.67 -2.97
N SER A 48 4.99 -8.09 -2.51
CA SER A 48 3.74 -8.82 -2.28
C SER A 48 3.11 -9.33 -3.57
N THR A 49 3.30 -8.63 -4.67
CA THR A 49 2.59 -8.92 -5.92
C THR A 49 3.45 -9.61 -6.97
N LYS A 50 4.71 -9.92 -6.64
CA LYS A 50 5.65 -10.43 -7.63
C LYS A 50 5.22 -11.74 -8.30
N HIS A 51 4.42 -12.54 -7.62
CA HIS A 51 3.95 -13.83 -8.16
C HIS A 51 2.55 -13.73 -8.77
N SER A 52 1.94 -12.56 -8.74
CA SER A 52 0.54 -12.41 -9.12
C SER A 52 0.35 -11.86 -10.52
N GLY A 53 1.38 -11.36 -11.15
CA GLY A 53 1.31 -10.76 -12.48
C GLY A 53 0.49 -9.46 -12.46
N GLY A 54 0.31 -8.89 -13.43
CA GLY A 54 -0.47 -7.91 -14.10
C GLY A 54 -1.09 -6.70 -13.39
N HIS A 55 -1.51 -6.70 -12.18
CA HIS A 55 -2.36 -5.61 -11.65
C HIS A 55 -1.68 -4.66 -10.67
N PHE A 56 -0.42 -4.89 -10.37
CA PHE A 56 0.31 -4.05 -9.42
C PHE A 56 0.52 -2.62 -9.94
N GLY A 57 0.50 -2.42 -11.24
CA GLY A 57 0.68 -1.09 -11.83
C GLY A 57 -0.34 -0.07 -11.37
N ALA A 58 -1.59 -0.48 -11.21
CA ALA A 58 -2.64 0.40 -10.70
C ALA A 58 -2.35 0.85 -9.27
N GLY A 59 -1.89 -0.10 -8.42
CA GLY A 59 -1.49 0.21 -7.05
C GLY A 59 -0.27 1.11 -6.99
N LEU A 60 0.73 0.84 -7.81
CA LEU A 60 1.94 1.68 -7.87
C LEU A 60 1.62 3.12 -8.27
N GLY A 61 0.64 3.29 -9.14
CA GLY A 61 0.27 4.61 -9.63
C GLY A 61 -0.45 5.47 -8.60
N VAL A 62 -0.96 4.89 -7.51
CA VAL A 62 -1.72 5.63 -6.49
C VAL A 62 -1.07 5.62 -5.11
N VAL A 63 0.20 5.24 -5.00
CA VAL A 63 0.89 5.22 -3.69
C VAL A 63 0.93 6.61 -3.07
N GLU A 64 1.44 7.59 -3.79
CA GLU A 64 1.54 8.96 -3.28
C GLU A 64 0.16 9.55 -3.02
N LEU A 65 -0.80 9.30 -3.90
CA LEU A 65 -2.18 9.76 -3.70
C LEU A 65 -2.78 9.18 -2.43
N THR A 66 -2.59 7.89 -2.19
CA THR A 66 -3.11 7.22 -1.01
C THR A 66 -2.53 7.84 0.26
N ILE A 67 -1.22 8.07 0.29
CA ILE A 67 -0.56 8.71 1.44
C ILE A 67 -1.11 10.12 1.64
N ALA A 68 -1.26 10.89 0.57
CA ALA A 68 -1.78 12.26 0.65
C ALA A 68 -3.19 12.27 1.21
N LEU A 69 -4.05 11.37 0.78
CA LEU A 69 -5.41 11.27 1.28
C LEU A 69 -5.44 11.00 2.79
N HIS A 70 -4.61 10.08 3.25
CA HIS A 70 -4.56 9.76 4.68
C HIS A 70 -3.83 10.82 5.50
N HIS A 71 -2.98 11.62 4.87
CA HIS A 71 -2.33 12.75 5.54
C HIS A 71 -3.31 13.90 5.77
N VAL A 72 -4.26 14.09 4.86
CA VAL A 72 -5.20 15.22 4.90
C VAL A 72 -6.52 14.85 5.59
N PHE A 73 -7.07 13.69 5.29
CA PHE A 73 -8.38 13.28 5.79
C PHE A 73 -8.26 12.31 6.95
N ASN A 74 -9.32 12.19 7.75
CA ASN A 74 -9.35 11.37 8.95
C ASN A 74 -10.17 10.11 8.70
N THR A 75 -9.56 9.08 8.12
CA THR A 75 -10.24 7.80 7.95
C THR A 75 -10.20 7.01 9.27
N PRO A 76 -11.20 6.21 9.58
CA PRO A 76 -12.39 5.90 8.78
C PRO A 76 -13.56 6.89 8.93
N ASN A 77 -13.39 7.98 9.70
CA ASN A 77 -14.45 8.97 9.83
C ASN A 77 -14.77 9.60 8.48
N ASP A 78 -13.71 9.99 7.75
CA ASP A 78 -13.85 10.35 6.35
C ASP A 78 -13.82 9.08 5.53
N LYS A 79 -14.72 8.94 4.58
CA LYS A 79 -14.87 7.70 3.81
C LYS A 79 -14.07 7.75 2.52
N ILE A 80 -13.37 6.66 2.21
CA ILE A 80 -12.68 6.47 0.94
C ILE A 80 -13.34 5.29 0.24
N VAL A 81 -13.76 5.50 -0.99
CA VAL A 81 -14.34 4.45 -1.83
C VAL A 81 -13.41 4.21 -3.00
N TRP A 82 -13.02 2.97 -3.20
CA TRP A 82 -12.11 2.59 -4.28
C TRP A 82 -12.92 2.01 -5.44
N ASP A 83 -12.73 2.61 -6.63
CA ASP A 83 -13.43 2.15 -7.83
C ASP A 83 -12.89 0.79 -8.29
N VAL A 84 -11.56 0.64 -8.26
CA VAL A 84 -10.88 -0.60 -8.67
C VAL A 84 -10.15 -1.18 -7.47
N GLY A 85 -10.44 -2.45 -7.15
CA GLY A 85 -9.86 -3.10 -5.97
C GLY A 85 -8.33 -3.12 -5.95
N HIS A 86 -7.69 -3.21 -7.11
CA HIS A 86 -6.23 -3.22 -7.20
C HIS A 86 -5.59 -1.92 -6.72
N GLN A 87 -6.32 -0.80 -6.81
CA GLN A 87 -5.84 0.50 -6.32
C GLN A 87 -5.92 0.62 -4.82
N SER A 88 -6.61 -0.30 -4.14
CA SER A 88 -6.74 -0.26 -2.69
C SER A 88 -5.55 -0.88 -1.95
N TYR A 89 -4.61 -1.51 -2.64
CA TYR A 89 -3.48 -2.17 -1.98
C TYR A 89 -2.59 -1.22 -1.17
N PRO A 90 -2.20 -0.04 -1.69
CA PRO A 90 -1.48 0.92 -0.85
C PRO A 90 -2.27 1.31 0.41
N HIS A 91 -3.60 1.46 0.29
CA HIS A 91 -4.47 1.73 1.43
C HIS A 91 -4.41 0.60 2.46
N LYS A 92 -4.46 -0.65 2.01
CA LYS A 92 -4.37 -1.82 2.90
C LYS A 92 -3.02 -1.87 3.63
N ILE A 93 -1.95 -1.60 2.91
CA ILE A 93 -0.61 -1.59 3.48
C ILE A 93 -0.50 -0.48 4.53
N LEU A 94 -0.93 0.72 4.18
CA LEU A 94 -0.85 1.89 5.06
C LEU A 94 -1.69 1.72 6.31
N THR A 95 -2.82 1.05 6.21
CA THR A 95 -3.76 0.89 7.33
C THR A 95 -3.49 -0.35 8.19
N GLY A 96 -2.29 -0.89 8.13
CA GLY A 96 -1.85 -1.92 9.07
C GLY A 96 -2.09 -3.36 8.64
N ARG A 97 -2.38 -3.57 7.36
CA ARG A 97 -2.68 -4.91 6.84
C ARG A 97 -1.58 -5.48 5.95
N LYS A 98 -0.38 -4.91 6.00
CA LYS A 98 0.72 -5.36 5.13
C LYS A 98 1.10 -6.83 5.37
N GLU A 99 1.04 -7.28 6.62
CA GLU A 99 1.42 -8.66 6.97
C GLU A 99 0.52 -9.68 6.29
N LYS A 100 -0.69 -9.29 5.96
CA LYS A 100 -1.67 -10.15 5.31
C LYS A 100 -1.67 -10.03 3.80
N MET A 101 -0.88 -9.11 3.24
CA MET A 101 -0.94 -8.79 1.80
C MET A 101 -0.67 -9.98 0.87
N PRO A 102 0.40 -10.76 1.06
CA PRO A 102 0.64 -11.90 0.17
C PRO A 102 -0.50 -12.92 0.18
N VAL A 103 -1.04 -13.20 1.37
CA VAL A 103 -2.15 -14.13 1.54
C VAL A 103 -3.44 -13.50 1.04
N SER A 104 -3.71 -12.24 1.42
CA SER A 104 -4.89 -11.51 0.98
C SER A 104 -4.97 -11.38 -0.52
N TYR A 105 -3.85 -11.13 -1.17
CA TYR A 105 -3.81 -11.00 -2.62
C TYR A 105 -4.22 -12.30 -3.31
N THR A 106 -3.63 -13.42 -2.87
CA THR A 106 -3.97 -14.73 -3.40
C THR A 106 -5.45 -15.05 -3.14
N HIS A 107 -5.91 -14.74 -1.94
CA HIS A 107 -7.30 -14.97 -1.54
C HIS A 107 -8.27 -14.14 -2.37
N LEU A 108 -7.96 -12.87 -2.60
CA LEU A 108 -8.80 -11.98 -3.41
C LEU A 108 -8.93 -12.49 -4.85
N ARG A 109 -7.88 -13.02 -5.42
CA ARG A 109 -7.94 -13.58 -6.76
C ARG A 109 -8.90 -14.76 -6.83
N ALA A 110 -8.89 -15.62 -5.82
CA ALA A 110 -9.82 -16.73 -5.74
C ALA A 110 -11.27 -16.24 -5.61
N HIS A 111 -11.47 -15.21 -4.79
CA HIS A 111 -12.80 -14.63 -4.57
C HIS A 111 -13.32 -13.83 -5.76
N GLU A 112 -12.45 -13.16 -6.48
CA GLU A 112 -12.83 -12.44 -7.69
C GLU A 112 -13.48 -13.35 -8.71
N THR A 113 -12.98 -14.58 -8.81
CA THR A 113 -13.54 -15.58 -9.70
C THR A 113 -14.98 -15.94 -9.31
N GLU A 114 -15.26 -15.95 -8.01
CA GLU A 114 -16.60 -16.30 -7.52
C GLU A 114 -17.59 -15.15 -7.62
N ARG A 115 -17.11 -13.91 -7.49
CA ARG A 115 -17.97 -12.72 -7.44
C ARG A 115 -18.36 -12.21 -8.81
N ASN A 116 -17.55 -12.50 -9.77
CA ASN A 116 -17.77 -12.00 -11.12
C ASN A 116 -18.34 -13.08 -12.03
#